data_fe48a1d4b62dc302698dbf6950f42f39
#
_entry.id   fe48a1d4b62dc302698dbf6950f42f39
#
_cell.length_a   1.000
_cell.length_b   1.000
_cell.length_c   1.000
_cell.angle_alpha   90.00
_cell.angle_beta   90.00
_cell.angle_gamma   90.00
#
_symmetry.space_group_name_H-M   'P 1'
#
loop_
_entity.id
_entity.type
_entity.pdbx_description
1 polymer ?
#
loop_
_entity_poly.entity_id
_entity_poly.type
_entity_poly.pdbx_seq_one_letter_code
_entity_poly.pdbx_strand_id
1 'polypeptide(L)'
;MSNEAYKGTVRLTVAQAIIRFLSNQYTERDGVERRLIAGAFGIFGHGNVAGIGQAILQNEIAPAEVENPMPYIMPRNEQGAIHAAAAFAKTTNRLQTWMTTASIGPGSLNMVTGAALATTNRLPVLIFPSDQFATRIPDPVLQQLEDPTS
;
A
#
# COMPACT_ATOMS: atom_id res chain seq x y z
N MET A 1 8.20 -25.72 4.92
CA MET A 1 7.04 -25.36 5.76
C MET A 1 5.80 -25.99 5.16
N SER A 2 5.05 -26.74 5.94
CA SER A 2 3.96 -27.58 5.42
C SER A 2 2.78 -26.74 4.96
N ASN A 3 2.33 -26.98 3.74
CA ASN A 3 1.15 -26.37 3.08
C ASN A 3 -0.19 -26.71 3.75
N GLU A 4 -0.22 -27.04 5.03
CA GLU A 4 -1.44 -27.42 5.74
C GLU A 4 -2.25 -26.25 6.31
N ALA A 5 -1.67 -25.06 6.40
CA ALA A 5 -2.32 -23.90 7.01
C ALA A 5 -3.44 -23.26 6.16
N TYR A 6 -3.63 -23.68 4.90
CA TYR A 6 -4.58 -23.05 3.98
C TYR A 6 -5.66 -24.00 3.44
N LYS A 7 -5.96 -25.06 4.17
CA LYS A 7 -7.10 -25.94 3.84
C LYS A 7 -8.41 -25.27 4.26
N GLY A 8 -8.95 -24.41 3.39
CA GLY A 8 -10.26 -23.78 3.59
C GLY A 8 -10.34 -22.40 3.00
N THR A 9 -11.55 -21.86 2.94
CA THR A 9 -11.82 -20.47 2.58
C THR A 9 -11.80 -19.58 3.81
N VAL A 10 -11.22 -18.40 3.70
CA VAL A 10 -11.25 -17.37 4.74
C VAL A 10 -12.02 -16.15 4.23
N ARG A 11 -12.88 -15.58 5.07
CA ARG A 11 -13.59 -14.34 4.76
C ARG A 11 -12.75 -13.15 5.18
N LEU A 12 -12.37 -12.31 4.21
CA LEU A 12 -11.57 -11.11 4.42
C LEU A 12 -12.24 -9.91 3.78
N THR A 13 -11.94 -8.71 4.29
CA THR A 13 -12.14 -7.50 3.50
C THR A 13 -11.10 -7.44 2.38
N VAL A 14 -11.36 -6.64 1.34
CA VAL A 14 -10.40 -6.45 0.24
C VAL A 14 -9.06 -5.92 0.77
N ALA A 15 -9.10 -4.98 1.72
CA ALA A 15 -7.89 -4.44 2.34
C ALA A 15 -7.08 -5.50 3.10
N GLN A 16 -7.75 -6.36 3.87
CA GLN A 16 -7.09 -7.49 4.55
C GLN A 16 -6.46 -8.46 3.55
N ALA A 17 -7.16 -8.75 2.46
CA ALA A 17 -6.63 -9.62 1.41
C ALA A 17 -5.40 -9.01 0.74
N ILE A 18 -5.43 -7.70 0.41
CA ILE A 18 -4.29 -6.97 -0.16
C ILE A 18 -3.08 -7.04 0.78
N ILE A 19 -3.25 -6.67 2.04
CA ILE A 19 -2.15 -6.65 3.00
C ILE A 19 -1.57 -8.04 3.21
N ARG A 20 -2.40 -9.07 3.37
CA ARG A 20 -1.93 -10.46 3.49
C ARG A 20 -1.19 -10.93 2.24
N PHE A 21 -1.71 -10.62 1.06
CA PHE A 21 -1.05 -10.97 -0.20
C PHE A 21 0.31 -10.31 -0.32
N LEU A 22 0.38 -8.99 -0.14
CA LEU A 22 1.62 -8.23 -0.28
C LEU A 22 2.67 -8.60 0.78
N SER A 23 2.25 -8.94 1.99
CA SER A 23 3.15 -9.37 3.07
C SER A 23 3.87 -10.68 2.76
N ASN A 24 3.32 -11.49 1.88
CA ASN A 24 3.83 -12.83 1.53
C ASN A 24 4.44 -12.88 0.12
N GLN A 25 4.82 -11.74 -0.44
CA GLN A 25 5.54 -11.70 -1.72
C GLN A 25 7.05 -11.65 -1.49
N TYR A 26 7.77 -12.51 -2.20
CA TYR A 26 9.22 -12.61 -2.10
C TYR A 26 9.86 -12.57 -3.48
N THR A 27 11.09 -12.08 -3.53
CA THR A 27 11.98 -12.19 -4.68
C THR A 27 13.17 -13.04 -4.30
N GLU A 28 13.68 -13.83 -5.21
CA GLU A 28 14.90 -14.58 -5.04
C GLU A 28 15.89 -14.17 -6.13
N ARG A 29 17.13 -13.94 -5.73
CA ARG A 29 18.24 -13.71 -6.66
C ARG A 29 19.54 -14.23 -6.07
N ASP A 30 20.25 -15.02 -6.85
CA ASP A 30 21.55 -15.59 -6.50
C ASP A 30 21.48 -16.41 -5.19
N GLY A 31 20.39 -17.14 -4.97
CA GLY A 31 20.15 -17.95 -3.78
C GLY A 31 19.76 -17.15 -2.53
N VAL A 32 19.53 -15.83 -2.66
CA VAL A 32 19.10 -14.99 -1.54
C VAL A 32 17.66 -14.53 -1.73
N GLU A 33 16.79 -15.04 -0.87
CA GLU A 33 15.39 -14.64 -0.81
C GLU A 33 15.22 -13.33 -0.01
N ARG A 34 14.35 -12.45 -0.50
CA ARG A 34 14.02 -11.16 0.13
C ARG A 34 12.52 -10.92 0.03
N ARG A 35 11.95 -10.31 1.06
CA ARG A 35 10.58 -9.83 1.00
C ARG A 35 10.47 -8.74 -0.09
N LEU A 36 9.57 -8.93 -1.07
CA LEU A 36 9.39 -7.97 -2.16
C LEU A 36 8.84 -6.63 -1.66
N ILE A 37 7.79 -6.69 -0.82
CA ILE A 37 7.19 -5.50 -0.22
C ILE A 37 7.71 -5.35 1.20
N ALA A 38 8.69 -4.48 1.39
CA ALA A 38 9.40 -4.32 2.67
C ALA A 38 8.54 -3.68 3.75
N GLY A 39 7.53 -2.88 3.36
CA GLY A 39 6.62 -2.22 4.29
C GLY A 39 5.67 -1.27 3.56
N ALA A 40 4.91 -0.51 4.34
CA ALA A 40 3.94 0.47 3.86
C ALA A 40 4.23 1.87 4.42
N PHE A 41 4.25 2.86 3.53
CA PHE A 41 4.11 4.26 3.88
C PHE A 41 2.64 4.67 3.71
N GLY A 42 2.10 5.46 4.63
CA GLY A 42 0.73 5.94 4.48
C GLY A 42 0.42 7.18 5.30
N ILE A 43 -0.32 8.09 4.71
CA ILE A 43 -1.03 9.15 5.39
C ILE A 43 -2.49 8.86 5.14
N PHE A 44 -3.10 8.13 6.08
CA PHE A 44 -4.47 7.70 5.93
C PHE A 44 -5.42 8.89 6.06
N GLY A 45 -6.50 8.83 5.33
CA GLY A 45 -7.61 9.74 5.38
C GLY A 45 -8.85 9.00 4.91
N HIS A 46 -9.80 9.71 4.35
CA HIS A 46 -11.03 9.13 3.83
C HIS A 46 -10.72 8.00 2.84
N GLY A 47 -11.46 6.92 2.98
CA GLY A 47 -11.33 5.70 2.19
C GLY A 47 -10.33 4.73 2.78
N ASN A 48 -9.07 5.08 2.89
CA ASN A 48 -8.03 4.13 3.24
C ASN A 48 -7.77 3.94 4.74
N VAL A 49 -8.23 4.84 5.63
CA VAL A 49 -8.05 4.65 7.08
C VAL A 49 -8.81 3.42 7.59
N ALA A 50 -10.07 3.25 7.19
CA ALA A 50 -10.90 2.11 7.58
C ALA A 50 -10.64 0.84 6.75
N GLY A 51 -9.89 0.94 5.66
CA GLY A 51 -9.48 -0.17 4.83
C GLY A 51 -8.05 -0.59 5.11
N ILE A 52 -7.12 -0.04 4.35
CA ILE A 52 -5.69 -0.39 4.40
C ILE A 52 -5.10 -0.09 5.80
N GLY A 53 -5.41 1.08 6.39
CA GLY A 53 -4.93 1.46 7.71
C GLY A 53 -5.36 0.46 8.79
N GLN A 54 -6.63 0.09 8.80
CA GLN A 54 -7.14 -0.89 9.77
C GLN A 54 -6.53 -2.28 9.54
N ALA A 55 -6.34 -2.70 8.30
CA ALA A 55 -5.72 -3.99 8.00
C ALA A 55 -4.26 -4.05 8.45
N ILE A 56 -3.50 -2.96 8.30
CA ILE A 56 -2.12 -2.86 8.80
C ILE A 56 -2.11 -2.86 10.33
N LEU A 57 -2.99 -2.08 10.96
CA LEU A 57 -3.09 -2.02 12.43
C LEU A 57 -3.43 -3.40 13.03
N GLN A 58 -4.30 -4.16 12.39
CA GLN A 58 -4.61 -5.52 12.83
C GLN A 58 -3.36 -6.41 12.87
N ASN A 59 -2.47 -6.26 11.88
CA ASN A 59 -1.22 -6.99 11.84
C ASN A 59 -0.26 -6.58 12.98
N GLU A 60 -0.36 -5.33 13.44
CA GLU A 60 0.48 -4.80 14.52
C GLU A 60 0.00 -5.27 15.91
N ILE A 61 -1.32 -5.22 16.15
CA ILE A 61 -1.91 -5.55 17.45
C ILE A 61 -2.13 -7.05 17.68
N ALA A 62 -2.20 -7.83 16.62
CA ALA A 62 -2.37 -9.29 16.69
C ALA A 62 -1.31 -10.03 15.86
N PRO A 63 0.00 -9.79 16.13
CA PRO A 63 1.08 -10.37 15.31
C PRO A 63 1.10 -11.90 15.33
N ALA A 64 0.55 -12.53 16.36
CA ALA A 64 0.46 -13.99 16.45
C ALA A 64 -0.54 -14.60 15.44
N GLU A 65 -1.47 -13.79 14.91
CA GLU A 65 -2.46 -14.21 13.92
C GLU A 65 -2.00 -13.96 12.47
N VAL A 66 -0.85 -13.30 12.31
CA VAL A 66 -0.35 -12.87 11.00
C VAL A 66 1.07 -13.37 10.82
N GLU A 67 1.26 -14.26 9.86
CA GLU A 67 2.54 -14.89 9.59
C GLU A 67 3.66 -13.91 9.25
N ASN A 68 3.35 -12.83 8.53
CA ASN A 68 4.33 -11.82 8.09
C ASN A 68 3.72 -10.41 8.21
N PRO A 69 3.78 -9.76 9.37
CA PRO A 69 3.21 -8.43 9.54
C PRO A 69 3.87 -7.41 8.61
N MET A 70 3.08 -6.49 8.07
CA MET A 70 3.53 -5.40 7.20
C MET A 70 4.06 -4.24 8.06
N PRO A 71 5.37 -3.92 8.06
CA PRO A 71 5.87 -2.74 8.73
C PRO A 71 5.20 -1.47 8.19
N TYR A 72 4.85 -0.54 9.09
CA TYR A 72 4.23 0.71 8.74
C TYR A 72 5.04 1.91 9.22
N ILE A 73 5.18 2.90 8.36
CA ILE A 73 5.81 4.18 8.68
C ILE A 73 4.92 5.31 8.17
N MET A 74 4.60 6.26 9.05
CA MET A 74 3.88 7.47 8.66
C MET A 74 4.87 8.51 8.13
N PRO A 75 4.81 8.85 6.82
CA PRO A 75 5.67 9.88 6.23
C PRO A 75 5.16 11.29 6.57
N ARG A 76 5.94 12.31 6.22
CA ARG A 76 5.54 13.71 6.41
C ARG A 76 4.59 14.23 5.33
N ASN A 77 4.68 13.68 4.12
CA ASN A 77 3.77 13.94 3.02
C ASN A 77 3.83 12.79 2.01
N GLU A 78 2.84 12.73 1.13
CA GLU A 78 2.63 11.62 0.20
C GLU A 78 3.68 11.58 -0.91
N GLN A 79 4.09 12.73 -1.43
CA GLN A 79 5.16 12.81 -2.42
C GLN A 79 6.48 12.29 -1.86
N GLY A 80 6.82 12.70 -0.63
CA GLY A 80 8.01 12.22 0.08
C GLY A 80 7.98 10.72 0.32
N ALA A 81 6.81 10.14 0.60
CA ALA A 81 6.63 8.70 0.72
C ALA A 81 7.04 7.96 -0.55
N ILE A 82 6.58 8.42 -1.71
CA ILE A 82 6.91 7.79 -3.00
C ILE A 82 8.40 7.98 -3.32
N HIS A 83 8.96 9.16 -3.04
CA HIS A 83 10.39 9.39 -3.23
C HIS A 83 11.24 8.46 -2.35
N ALA A 84 10.85 8.23 -1.10
CA ALA A 84 11.53 7.29 -0.22
C ALA A 84 11.41 5.84 -0.73
N ALA A 85 10.23 5.42 -1.18
CA ALA A 85 10.01 4.11 -1.79
C ALA A 85 10.83 3.93 -3.08
N ALA A 86 10.88 4.95 -3.93
CA ALA A 86 11.68 4.93 -5.15
C ALA A 86 13.19 4.87 -4.86
N ALA A 87 13.67 5.62 -3.88
CA ALA A 87 15.06 5.57 -3.43
C ALA A 87 15.41 4.18 -2.87
N PHE A 88 14.54 3.60 -2.05
CA PHE A 88 14.69 2.25 -1.53
C PHE A 88 14.75 1.20 -2.65
N ALA A 89 13.83 1.25 -3.60
CA ALA A 89 13.82 0.35 -4.75
C ALA A 89 15.11 0.48 -5.59
N LYS A 90 15.64 1.70 -5.74
CA LYS A 90 16.90 1.95 -6.43
C LYS A 90 18.08 1.32 -5.68
N THR A 91 18.17 1.53 -4.37
CA THR A 91 19.29 1.01 -3.55
C THR A 91 19.26 -0.50 -3.39
N THR A 92 18.11 -1.13 -3.47
CA THR A 92 17.94 -2.59 -3.44
C THR A 92 17.97 -3.23 -4.83
N ASN A 93 18.48 -2.53 -5.85
CA ASN A 93 18.54 -3.01 -7.23
C ASN A 93 17.19 -3.49 -7.79
N ARG A 94 16.08 -2.87 -7.39
CA ARG A 94 14.71 -3.21 -7.76
C ARG A 94 14.22 -4.58 -7.27
N LEU A 95 14.93 -5.20 -6.34
CA LEU A 95 14.53 -6.48 -5.77
C LEU A 95 13.52 -6.33 -4.63
N GLN A 96 13.37 -5.14 -4.10
CA GLN A 96 12.43 -4.80 -3.04
C GLN A 96 11.79 -3.43 -3.30
N THR A 97 10.62 -3.24 -2.75
CA THR A 97 9.91 -1.95 -2.81
C THR A 97 9.10 -1.70 -1.54
N TRP A 98 8.49 -0.53 -1.48
CA TRP A 98 7.51 -0.16 -0.46
C TRP A 98 6.16 0.09 -1.12
N MET A 99 5.10 -0.27 -0.42
CA MET A 99 3.75 0.17 -0.71
C MET A 99 3.56 1.60 -0.18
N THR A 100 2.83 2.43 -0.91
CA THR A 100 2.44 3.78 -0.47
C THR A 100 0.93 3.96 -0.59
N THR A 101 0.31 4.60 0.38
CA THR A 101 -1.13 4.88 0.36
C THR A 101 -1.41 6.29 0.87
N ALA A 102 -2.50 6.88 0.42
CA ALA A 102 -2.89 8.25 0.75
C ALA A 102 -4.40 8.39 0.89
N SER A 103 -4.85 9.54 1.40
CA SER A 103 -6.24 9.93 1.38
C SER A 103 -6.74 10.19 -0.05
N ILE A 104 -8.04 10.25 -0.23
CA ILE A 104 -8.68 10.76 -1.45
C ILE A 104 -8.31 12.22 -1.68
N GLY A 105 -8.44 12.69 -2.91
CA GLY A 105 -8.29 14.10 -3.29
C GLY A 105 -6.87 14.60 -3.09
N PRO A 106 -6.64 15.60 -2.21
CA PRO A 106 -5.32 16.25 -2.11
C PRO A 106 -4.18 15.28 -1.78
N GLY A 107 -4.42 14.26 -0.96
CA GLY A 107 -3.39 13.25 -0.66
C GLY A 107 -3.02 12.42 -1.87
N SER A 108 -4.00 11.89 -2.59
CA SER A 108 -3.78 11.15 -3.84
C SER A 108 -3.11 12.01 -4.92
N LEU A 109 -3.54 13.26 -5.08
CA LEU A 109 -2.93 14.19 -6.05
C LEU A 109 -1.49 14.55 -5.69
N ASN A 110 -1.17 14.66 -4.41
CA ASN A 110 0.21 14.91 -3.97
C ASN A 110 1.18 13.75 -4.30
N MET A 111 0.66 12.58 -4.67
CA MET A 111 1.47 11.44 -5.10
C MET A 111 1.98 11.54 -6.54
N VAL A 112 1.35 12.36 -7.38
CA VAL A 112 1.54 12.37 -8.84
C VAL A 112 3.00 12.64 -9.25
N THR A 113 3.65 13.65 -8.65
CA THR A 113 5.05 13.97 -8.96
C THR A 113 5.99 12.81 -8.61
N GLY A 114 5.76 12.16 -7.46
CA GLY A 114 6.54 10.99 -7.06
C GLY A 114 6.32 9.80 -8.00
N ALA A 115 5.07 9.57 -8.42
CA ALA A 115 4.72 8.53 -9.38
C ALA A 115 5.41 8.78 -10.75
N ALA A 116 5.43 10.03 -11.22
CA ALA A 116 6.12 10.40 -12.45
C ALA A 116 7.63 10.13 -12.35
N LEU A 117 8.27 10.48 -11.23
CA LEU A 117 9.69 10.18 -10.97
C LEU A 117 9.95 8.67 -11.00
N ALA A 118 9.15 7.88 -10.31
CA ALA A 118 9.31 6.43 -10.26
C ALA A 118 9.15 5.82 -11.66
N THR A 119 8.14 6.26 -12.42
CA THR A 119 7.87 5.80 -13.78
C THR A 119 9.01 6.14 -14.75
N THR A 120 9.47 7.38 -14.76
CA THR A 120 10.56 7.84 -15.63
C THR A 120 11.85 7.06 -15.36
N ASN A 121 12.13 6.74 -14.10
CA ASN A 121 13.31 5.99 -13.72
C ASN A 121 13.10 4.46 -13.70
N ARG A 122 11.92 3.98 -14.07
CA ARG A 122 11.55 2.55 -14.06
C ARG A 122 11.82 1.90 -12.71
N LEU A 123 11.47 2.60 -11.63
CA LEU A 123 11.59 2.11 -10.26
C LEU A 123 10.25 1.52 -9.78
N PRO A 124 10.23 0.29 -9.27
CA PRO A 124 9.01 -0.31 -8.75
C PRO A 124 8.59 0.40 -7.47
N VAL A 125 7.38 0.94 -7.47
CA VAL A 125 6.70 1.46 -6.28
C VAL A 125 5.23 1.07 -6.40
N LEU A 126 4.67 0.52 -5.34
CA LEU A 126 3.24 0.24 -5.28
C LEU A 126 2.52 1.45 -4.71
N ILE A 127 1.58 2.00 -5.49
CA ILE A 127 0.85 3.21 -5.12
C ILE A 127 -0.64 2.87 -5.03
N PHE A 128 -1.22 3.08 -3.85
CA PHE A 128 -2.63 2.86 -3.53
C PHE A 128 -3.28 4.18 -3.12
N PRO A 129 -3.60 5.06 -4.08
CA PRO A 129 -4.38 6.25 -3.77
C PRO A 129 -5.78 5.83 -3.35
N SER A 130 -6.39 6.60 -2.46
CA SER A 130 -7.82 6.46 -2.20
C SER A 130 -8.61 7.04 -3.34
N ASP A 131 -9.80 6.49 -3.53
CA ASP A 131 -10.78 6.97 -4.47
C ASP A 131 -12.17 6.96 -3.83
N GLN A 132 -13.13 7.51 -4.52
CA GLN A 132 -14.52 7.54 -4.10
C GLN A 132 -15.23 6.21 -4.43
N PHE A 133 -16.55 6.19 -4.25
CA PHE A 133 -17.34 4.97 -4.44
C PHE A 133 -17.33 4.48 -5.89
N ALA A 134 -17.10 3.18 -6.10
CA ALA A 134 -17.10 2.56 -7.42
C ALA A 134 -18.49 2.49 -8.08
N THR A 135 -19.57 2.60 -7.30
CA THR A 135 -20.94 2.31 -7.76
C THR A 135 -21.90 3.49 -7.69
N ARG A 136 -21.48 4.63 -7.18
CA ARG A 136 -22.31 5.82 -7.07
C ARG A 136 -21.49 7.09 -7.12
N ILE A 137 -22.11 8.15 -7.61
CA ILE A 137 -21.57 9.50 -7.54
C ILE A 137 -21.62 9.95 -6.08
N PRO A 138 -20.52 10.43 -5.48
CA PRO A 138 -20.51 11.01 -4.15
C PRO A 138 -21.15 12.39 -4.19
N ASP A 139 -21.92 12.75 -3.17
CA ASP A 139 -22.57 14.06 -3.08
C ASP A 139 -22.75 14.49 -1.62
N PRO A 140 -21.95 15.39 -1.10
CA PRO A 140 -20.51 15.54 -1.32
C PRO A 140 -19.71 14.50 -0.55
N VAL A 141 -18.47 14.26 -0.93
CA VAL A 141 -17.51 13.46 -0.16
C VAL A 141 -16.40 14.37 0.36
N LEU A 142 -16.01 14.18 1.61
CA LEU A 142 -14.92 14.95 2.20
C LEU A 142 -13.64 14.77 1.37
N GLN A 143 -12.94 15.87 1.11
CA GLN A 143 -11.71 15.93 0.30
C GLN A 143 -11.89 15.55 -1.20
N GLN A 144 -13.10 15.40 -1.65
CA GLN A 144 -13.36 15.27 -3.08
C GLN A 144 -13.00 16.57 -3.82
N LEU A 145 -12.26 16.46 -4.91
CA LEU A 145 -11.84 17.60 -5.73
C LEU A 145 -12.53 17.62 -7.10
N GLU A 146 -13.11 16.50 -7.51
CA GLU A 146 -13.84 16.38 -8.76
C GLU A 146 -15.27 16.94 -8.61
N ASP A 147 -15.73 17.63 -9.63
CA ASP A 147 -17.12 18.04 -9.74
C ASP A 147 -17.98 16.82 -10.08
N PRO A 148 -19.01 16.47 -9.28
CA PRO A 148 -19.87 15.32 -9.57
C PRO A 148 -20.74 15.48 -10.83
N THR A 149 -20.79 16.67 -11.41
CA THR A 149 -21.59 16.97 -12.60
C THR A 149 -20.78 17.08 -13.89
N SER A 150 -19.47 16.99 -13.82
CA SER A 150 -18.57 17.12 -14.98
C SER A 150 -18.17 15.78 -15.59
#